data_909f2546c696f3465b0ba1a171b4ba47
#
_entry.id   909f2546c696f3465b0ba1a171b4ba47
#
_cell.length_a   1.000
_cell.length_b   1.000
_cell.length_c   1.000
_cell.angle_alpha   90.00
_cell.angle_beta   90.00
_cell.angle_gamma   90.00
#
_symmetry.space_group_name_H-M   'P 1'
#
loop_
_entity.id
_entity.type
_entity.pdbx_description
1 polymer ?
#
loop_
_entity_poly.entity_id
_entity_poly.type
_entity_poly.pdbx_seq_one_letter_code
_entity_poly.pdbx_strand_id
1 'polypeptide(L)'
;MTRFSSNNDMKRRKPCLTLFAVALLFTACTGEDALTPSHADTDPFVVSAADNRPDARLRRDFHDKNGSYLLFNDTLANGELLDNGYVMTAAESNIVYTYDYLSSFNEKQNAARFIEHDLLPHLGKRLRPFSFLLVSGIHRWTRNGTSFYQNYDESDTPQLVTGIRSTAIAMKSVPSDPEERKTYAQTLLKSILSNAIVLQSGGKVDAFKAVSKDAYGGFYDGPTPANEAENMSLMNAKGFISVHYSYGYPFFGAYPTVSEDVTAYVVLALEATADAVETTYLSYPKIIEKYRLMTEILNELGYIR
;
A
#
# COMPACT_ATOMS: atom_id res chain seq x y z
N MET A 1 -29.01 76.86 -32.64
CA MET A 1 -28.53 77.39 -33.92
C MET A 1 -27.56 76.40 -34.53
N THR A 2 -27.97 75.98 -35.70
CA THR A 2 -27.28 75.45 -36.90
C THR A 2 -26.69 74.03 -36.74
N ARG A 3 -27.38 72.99 -37.25
CA ARG A 3 -27.54 72.48 -38.65
C ARG A 3 -26.21 72.13 -39.32
N PHE A 4 -25.95 70.97 -39.75
CA PHE A 4 -26.14 70.17 -40.99
C PHE A 4 -25.05 69.13 -41.03
N SER A 5 -25.02 68.05 -41.57
CA SER A 5 -25.76 67.33 -42.61
C SER A 5 -24.94 66.05 -42.95
N SER A 6 -25.55 64.94 -42.97
CA SER A 6 -25.54 63.90 -44.02
C SER A 6 -24.24 63.66 -44.81
N ASN A 7 -23.73 62.45 -44.85
CA ASN A 7 -23.79 61.70 -46.07
C ASN A 7 -23.44 60.20 -45.86
N ASN A 8 -24.31 59.34 -46.29
CA ASN A 8 -24.11 57.97 -46.60
C ASN A 8 -23.00 57.75 -47.63
N ASP A 9 -22.11 56.82 -47.40
CA ASP A 9 -21.57 56.07 -48.54
C ASP A 9 -21.32 54.60 -48.15
N MET A 10 -22.19 53.80 -48.63
CA MET A 10 -22.25 52.37 -48.60
C MET A 10 -21.23 51.84 -49.62
N LYS A 11 -20.10 51.33 -49.18
CA LYS A 11 -19.26 50.49 -50.03
C LYS A 11 -19.20 49.08 -49.52
N ARG A 12 -20.00 48.25 -50.16
CA ARG A 12 -19.87 46.80 -50.22
C ARG A 12 -18.42 46.38 -50.42
N ARG A 13 -17.83 45.72 -49.44
CA ARG A 13 -16.60 44.94 -49.63
C ARG A 13 -16.81 43.55 -49.10
N LYS A 14 -17.12 42.70 -50.05
CA LYS A 14 -16.75 41.28 -50.28
C LYS A 14 -16.62 40.37 -49.06
N PRO A 15 -17.53 39.41 -48.91
CA PRO A 15 -17.45 38.33 -47.92
C PRO A 15 -16.52 37.17 -48.35
N CYS A 16 -15.50 37.39 -49.18
CA CYS A 16 -14.68 36.30 -49.73
C CYS A 16 -13.34 36.08 -49.00
N LEU A 17 -12.95 36.99 -48.14
CA LEU A 17 -11.65 36.87 -47.46
C LEU A 17 -11.75 36.17 -46.09
N THR A 18 -12.94 36.20 -45.49
CA THR A 18 -13.16 35.53 -44.18
C THR A 18 -13.42 34.05 -44.33
N LEU A 19 -13.88 33.56 -45.47
CA LEU A 19 -14.09 32.12 -45.71
C LEU A 19 -12.76 31.38 -45.97
N PHE A 20 -11.74 32.06 -46.47
CA PHE A 20 -10.43 31.44 -46.74
C PHE A 20 -9.56 31.32 -45.47
N ALA A 21 -9.76 32.18 -44.47
CA ALA A 21 -9.07 32.08 -43.19
C ALA A 21 -9.62 30.99 -42.29
N VAL A 22 -10.88 30.63 -42.40
CA VAL A 22 -11.49 29.54 -41.62
C VAL A 22 -11.17 28.15 -42.22
N ALA A 23 -10.97 28.06 -43.54
CA ALA A 23 -10.59 26.81 -44.23
C ALA A 23 -9.13 26.41 -43.92
N LEU A 24 -8.24 27.32 -43.56
CA LEU A 24 -6.84 27.05 -43.22
C LEU A 24 -6.67 26.52 -41.78
N LEU A 25 -7.67 26.67 -40.92
CA LEU A 25 -7.61 26.15 -39.54
C LEU A 25 -8.00 24.66 -39.44
N PHE A 26 -8.59 24.07 -40.48
CA PHE A 26 -8.96 22.64 -40.47
C PHE A 26 -7.93 21.72 -41.13
N THR A 27 -6.88 22.26 -41.75
CA THR A 27 -5.82 21.43 -42.36
C THR A 27 -4.59 21.26 -41.47
N ALA A 28 -4.56 21.83 -40.25
CA ALA A 28 -3.44 21.72 -39.33
C ALA A 28 -3.51 20.46 -38.40
N CYS A 29 -4.55 19.65 -38.49
CA CYS A 29 -4.73 18.47 -37.62
C CYS A 29 -4.73 17.13 -38.35
N THR A 30 -4.17 17.01 -39.57
CA THR A 30 -4.12 15.75 -40.30
C THR A 30 -2.71 15.17 -40.45
N GLY A 31 -1.82 15.48 -39.53
CA GLY A 31 -0.45 14.98 -39.51
C GLY A 31 0.01 14.56 -38.12
N GLU A 32 -0.88 14.04 -37.28
CA GLU A 32 -0.39 13.20 -36.19
C GLU A 32 0.03 11.89 -36.84
N ASP A 33 1.34 11.67 -36.92
CA ASP A 33 1.89 10.35 -37.20
C ASP A 33 1.19 9.39 -36.25
N ALA A 34 0.66 8.29 -36.80
CA ALA A 34 0.09 7.24 -35.99
C ALA A 34 1.11 6.91 -34.90
N LEU A 35 0.79 7.21 -33.64
CA LEU A 35 1.63 6.86 -32.50
C LEU A 35 1.89 5.36 -32.63
N THR A 36 3.07 5.01 -33.07
CA THR A 36 3.54 3.63 -32.97
C THR A 36 3.62 3.37 -31.49
N PRO A 37 2.82 2.43 -30.93
CA PRO A 37 2.93 2.10 -29.51
C PRO A 37 4.41 1.82 -29.27
N SER A 38 5.06 2.61 -28.43
CA SER A 38 6.37 2.27 -27.93
C SER A 38 6.23 0.84 -27.38
N HIS A 39 7.28 0.01 -27.44
CA HIS A 39 7.30 -1.37 -26.93
C HIS A 39 6.89 -1.49 -25.44
N ALA A 40 6.10 -0.56 -24.94
CA ALA A 40 5.51 -0.45 -23.61
C ALA A 40 4.45 -1.54 -23.33
N ASP A 41 4.05 -2.34 -24.29
CA ASP A 41 3.09 -3.44 -24.10
C ASP A 41 3.69 -4.70 -23.47
N THR A 42 5.00 -4.74 -23.23
CA THR A 42 5.59 -5.83 -22.47
C THR A 42 5.56 -5.49 -20.98
N ASP A 43 4.84 -6.29 -20.21
CA ASP A 43 4.85 -6.19 -18.74
C ASP A 43 6.31 -6.16 -18.23
N PRO A 44 6.75 -5.06 -17.56
CA PRO A 44 8.14 -4.90 -17.16
C PRO A 44 8.57 -5.88 -16.06
N PHE A 45 7.64 -6.60 -15.44
CA PHE A 45 7.92 -7.67 -14.48
C PHE A 45 8.28 -9.00 -15.16
N VAL A 46 7.91 -9.19 -16.42
CA VAL A 46 8.15 -10.43 -17.16
C VAL A 46 9.63 -10.57 -17.49
N VAL A 47 10.18 -11.73 -17.15
CA VAL A 47 11.55 -12.10 -17.50
C VAL A 47 11.55 -12.78 -18.87
N SER A 48 12.36 -12.29 -19.81
CA SER A 48 12.47 -12.87 -21.15
C SER A 48 12.77 -14.37 -21.10
N ALA A 49 12.07 -15.16 -21.92
CA ALA A 49 12.31 -16.59 -22.06
C ALA A 49 13.72 -16.91 -22.62
N ALA A 50 14.32 -15.96 -23.34
CA ALA A 50 15.68 -16.07 -23.87
C ALA A 50 16.77 -15.87 -22.80
N ASP A 51 16.41 -15.28 -21.63
CA ASP A 51 17.37 -15.08 -20.54
C ASP A 51 17.58 -16.38 -19.76
N ASN A 52 18.72 -17.01 -19.98
CA ASN A 52 19.08 -18.30 -19.38
C ASN A 52 19.91 -18.20 -18.08
N ARG A 53 20.12 -17.01 -17.53
CA ARG A 53 20.80 -16.84 -16.24
C ARG A 53 20.04 -17.55 -15.12
N PRO A 54 20.73 -18.08 -14.11
CA PRO A 54 20.08 -18.84 -13.04
C PRO A 54 18.97 -18.07 -12.31
N ASP A 55 19.20 -16.81 -12.03
CA ASP A 55 18.21 -15.93 -11.38
C ASP A 55 16.99 -15.60 -12.27
N ALA A 56 17.20 -15.51 -13.57
CA ALA A 56 16.11 -15.33 -14.54
C ALA A 56 15.20 -16.56 -14.61
N ARG A 57 15.77 -17.76 -14.60
CA ARG A 57 15.00 -19.02 -14.52
C ARG A 57 14.24 -19.11 -13.22
N LEU A 58 14.90 -18.86 -12.08
CA LEU A 58 14.26 -18.88 -10.76
C LEU A 58 13.05 -17.96 -10.73
N ARG A 59 13.15 -16.76 -11.29
CA ARG A 59 12.04 -15.78 -11.34
C ARG A 59 10.87 -16.29 -12.20
N ARG A 60 11.14 -16.87 -13.36
CA ARG A 60 10.08 -17.47 -14.22
C ARG A 60 9.41 -18.65 -13.54
N ASP A 61 10.19 -19.62 -13.04
CA ASP A 61 9.67 -20.82 -12.38
C ASP A 61 8.80 -20.45 -11.16
N PHE A 62 9.25 -19.44 -10.39
CA PHE A 62 8.49 -18.94 -9.26
C PHE A 62 7.15 -18.32 -9.70
N HIS A 63 7.16 -17.48 -10.73
CA HIS A 63 5.95 -16.87 -11.25
C HIS A 63 4.97 -17.90 -11.81
N ASP A 64 5.45 -18.84 -12.62
CA ASP A 64 4.63 -19.89 -13.25
C ASP A 64 3.95 -20.76 -12.19
N LYS A 65 4.65 -21.05 -11.10
CA LYS A 65 4.13 -21.86 -9.99
C LYS A 65 3.16 -21.07 -9.07
N ASN A 66 3.49 -19.82 -8.77
CA ASN A 66 2.88 -19.10 -7.65
C ASN A 66 1.97 -17.94 -8.08
N GLY A 67 2.07 -17.46 -9.33
CA GLY A 67 1.29 -16.34 -9.86
C GLY A 67 1.72 -14.96 -9.36
N SER A 68 2.83 -14.87 -8.61
CA SER A 68 3.45 -13.62 -8.15
C SER A 68 4.81 -13.47 -8.79
N TYR A 69 5.20 -12.24 -9.16
CA TYR A 69 6.54 -11.99 -9.68
C TYR A 69 7.58 -11.98 -8.55
N LEU A 70 8.81 -12.35 -8.90
CA LEU A 70 9.94 -12.32 -8.00
C LEU A 70 10.99 -11.34 -8.51
N LEU A 71 11.43 -10.43 -7.64
CA LEU A 71 12.42 -9.40 -7.92
C LEU A 71 13.58 -9.49 -6.92
N PHE A 72 14.79 -9.18 -7.39
CA PHE A 72 16.02 -9.15 -6.57
C PHE A 72 16.73 -7.79 -6.62
N ASN A 73 16.16 -6.85 -7.37
CA ASN A 73 16.51 -5.44 -7.38
C ASN A 73 15.26 -4.61 -7.66
N ASP A 74 15.34 -3.32 -7.44
CA ASP A 74 14.26 -2.36 -7.62
C ASP A 74 14.15 -1.79 -9.04
N THR A 75 15.01 -2.23 -9.98
CA THR A 75 14.97 -1.79 -11.37
C THR A 75 14.28 -2.86 -12.23
N LEU A 76 13.20 -2.49 -12.87
CA LEU A 76 12.45 -3.36 -13.76
C LEU A 76 13.12 -3.52 -15.12
N ALA A 77 12.63 -4.47 -15.94
CA ALA A 77 13.22 -4.79 -17.25
C ALA A 77 13.25 -3.60 -18.23
N ASN A 78 12.35 -2.66 -18.09
CA ASN A 78 12.27 -1.42 -18.89
C ASN A 78 13.12 -0.26 -18.32
N GLY A 79 13.87 -0.48 -17.23
CA GLY A 79 14.66 0.55 -16.55
C GLY A 79 13.88 1.41 -15.55
N GLU A 80 12.58 1.16 -15.37
CA GLU A 80 11.76 1.83 -14.37
C GLU A 80 12.17 1.39 -12.97
N LEU A 81 12.27 2.35 -12.03
CA LEU A 81 12.50 2.07 -10.63
C LEU A 81 11.19 1.70 -9.94
N LEU A 82 11.26 0.68 -9.11
CA LEU A 82 10.15 0.25 -8.27
C LEU A 82 10.10 1.13 -7.03
N ASP A 83 9.16 2.05 -6.98
CA ASP A 83 8.97 2.93 -5.83
C ASP A 83 8.01 2.28 -4.80
N ASN A 84 8.61 1.68 -3.76
CA ASN A 84 7.86 1.20 -2.60
C ASN A 84 7.63 2.30 -1.54
N GLY A 85 8.21 3.49 -1.74
CA GLY A 85 7.98 4.67 -0.91
C GLY A 85 6.72 5.43 -1.28
N TYR A 86 6.09 5.10 -2.42
CA TYR A 86 4.82 5.70 -2.79
C TYR A 86 3.71 5.14 -1.90
N VAL A 87 3.40 5.89 -0.87
CA VAL A 87 2.33 5.56 0.05
C VAL A 87 1.14 6.45 -0.27
N MET A 88 -0.04 5.86 -0.26
CA MET A 88 -1.30 6.53 -0.63
C MET A 88 -1.78 7.56 0.40
N THR A 89 -0.95 7.90 1.39
CA THR A 89 -1.27 8.91 2.41
C THR A 89 -0.27 10.06 2.39
N ALA A 90 -0.76 11.29 2.43
CA ALA A 90 0.06 12.51 2.42
C ALA A 90 1.06 12.58 3.59
N ALA A 91 0.83 11.84 4.68
CA ALA A 91 1.72 11.80 5.84
C ALA A 91 3.06 11.10 5.58
N GLU A 92 3.13 10.26 4.54
CA GLU A 92 4.32 9.46 4.25
C GLU A 92 5.11 9.95 3.02
N SER A 93 4.74 11.10 2.46
CA SER A 93 5.44 11.73 1.32
C SER A 93 6.90 12.11 1.60
N ASN A 94 7.33 12.01 2.86
CA ASN A 94 8.69 12.34 3.31
C ASN A 94 9.55 11.09 3.60
N ILE A 95 9.09 9.91 3.21
CA ILE A 95 9.78 8.64 3.45
C ILE A 95 10.37 8.12 2.14
N VAL A 96 11.62 7.67 2.22
CA VAL A 96 12.33 7.00 1.13
C VAL A 96 12.86 5.68 1.66
N TYR A 97 12.83 4.64 0.81
CA TYR A 97 13.43 3.34 1.13
C TYR A 97 14.62 3.08 0.23
N THR A 98 15.67 2.52 0.81
CA THR A 98 16.81 1.97 0.08
C THR A 98 17.04 0.52 0.47
N TYR A 99 17.75 -0.23 -0.36
CA TYR A 99 17.85 -1.67 -0.22
C TYR A 99 19.29 -2.17 -0.32
N ASP A 100 19.63 -3.10 0.56
CA ASP A 100 20.79 -3.97 0.39
C ASP A 100 20.37 -5.21 -0.39
N TYR A 101 20.96 -5.45 -1.56
CA TYR A 101 20.53 -6.55 -2.41
C TYR A 101 21.18 -7.88 -2.02
N LEU A 102 20.50 -8.98 -2.34
CA LEU A 102 21.05 -10.33 -2.24
C LEU A 102 22.17 -10.50 -3.27
N SER A 103 23.35 -10.89 -2.82
CA SER A 103 24.57 -10.90 -3.63
C SER A 103 24.77 -12.19 -4.42
N SER A 104 24.37 -13.34 -3.88
CA SER A 104 24.59 -14.65 -4.46
C SER A 104 23.31 -15.33 -4.95
N PHE A 105 23.43 -16.22 -5.93
CA PHE A 105 22.30 -17.04 -6.39
C PHE A 105 21.74 -17.92 -5.26
N ASN A 106 22.60 -18.43 -4.38
CA ASN A 106 22.16 -19.25 -3.25
C ASN A 106 21.28 -18.46 -2.26
N GLU A 107 21.64 -17.20 -1.96
CA GLU A 107 20.78 -16.32 -1.14
C GLU A 107 19.44 -16.09 -1.82
N LYS A 108 19.41 -15.79 -3.12
CA LYS A 108 18.17 -15.58 -3.89
C LYS A 108 17.28 -16.84 -3.89
N GLN A 109 17.87 -18.01 -4.06
CA GLN A 109 17.15 -19.29 -4.04
C GLN A 109 16.58 -19.61 -2.64
N ASN A 110 17.35 -19.37 -1.57
CA ASN A 110 16.88 -19.56 -0.21
C ASN A 110 15.76 -18.57 0.15
N ALA A 111 15.87 -17.33 -0.30
CA ALA A 111 14.82 -16.32 -0.15
C ALA A 111 13.52 -16.75 -0.85
N ALA A 112 13.60 -17.19 -2.10
CA ALA A 112 12.45 -17.69 -2.84
C ALA A 112 11.78 -18.88 -2.14
N ARG A 113 12.58 -19.83 -1.63
CA ARG A 113 12.07 -20.99 -0.84
C ARG A 113 11.35 -20.56 0.43
N PHE A 114 11.87 -19.55 1.15
CA PHE A 114 11.19 -19.03 2.33
C PHE A 114 9.81 -18.51 1.97
N ILE A 115 9.67 -17.73 0.90
CA ILE A 115 8.37 -17.24 0.46
C ILE A 115 7.43 -18.42 0.11
N GLU A 116 7.93 -19.41 -0.64
CA GLU A 116 7.13 -20.56 -1.09
C GLU A 116 6.67 -21.47 0.04
N HIS A 117 7.48 -21.66 1.08
CA HIS A 117 7.22 -22.64 2.12
C HIS A 117 6.64 -22.02 3.39
N ASP A 118 6.97 -20.78 3.71
CA ASP A 118 6.60 -20.17 4.98
C ASP A 118 5.51 -19.10 4.86
N LEU A 119 5.30 -18.50 3.67
CA LEU A 119 4.28 -17.46 3.49
C LEU A 119 3.15 -17.87 2.55
N LEU A 120 3.45 -18.32 1.33
CA LEU A 120 2.45 -18.60 0.31
C LEU A 120 1.44 -19.70 0.67
N PRO A 121 1.76 -20.73 1.49
CA PRO A 121 0.76 -21.69 1.94
C PRO A 121 -0.41 -21.07 2.70
N HIS A 122 -0.17 -19.93 3.36
CA HIS A 122 -1.18 -19.19 4.14
C HIS A 122 -1.95 -18.17 3.32
N LEU A 123 -1.55 -17.91 2.09
CA LEU A 123 -2.10 -16.83 1.24
C LEU A 123 -2.84 -17.39 0.02
N GLY A 124 -4.16 -17.33 0.04
CA GLY A 124 -4.97 -17.53 -1.16
C GLY A 124 -4.63 -16.52 -2.25
N LYS A 125 -4.99 -16.81 -3.49
CA LYS A 125 -4.60 -16.00 -4.68
C LYS A 125 -4.89 -14.48 -4.53
N ARG A 126 -5.96 -14.11 -3.84
CA ARG A 126 -6.37 -12.70 -3.65
C ARG A 126 -5.51 -11.95 -2.62
N LEU A 127 -4.82 -12.68 -1.75
CA LEU A 127 -3.95 -12.14 -0.71
C LEU A 127 -2.48 -12.09 -1.12
N ARG A 128 -2.11 -12.78 -2.21
CA ARG A 128 -0.71 -12.79 -2.66
C ARG A 128 -0.32 -11.43 -3.21
N PRO A 129 0.79 -10.87 -2.76
CA PRO A 129 1.38 -9.70 -3.39
C PRO A 129 1.58 -9.92 -4.89
N PHE A 130 1.36 -8.88 -5.69
CA PHE A 130 1.60 -8.95 -7.13
C PHE A 130 3.07 -9.30 -7.44
N SER A 131 4.00 -8.68 -6.71
CA SER A 131 5.40 -9.07 -6.73
C SER A 131 6.04 -9.03 -5.35
N PHE A 132 7.09 -9.82 -5.17
CA PHE A 132 7.99 -9.80 -4.02
C PHE A 132 9.35 -9.24 -4.44
N LEU A 133 9.81 -8.19 -3.78
CA LEU A 133 11.18 -7.70 -3.86
C LEU A 133 11.96 -8.30 -2.67
N LEU A 134 12.79 -9.32 -2.94
CA LEU A 134 13.58 -9.98 -1.90
C LEU A 134 14.98 -9.36 -1.84
N VAL A 135 15.27 -8.74 -0.72
CA VAL A 135 16.51 -7.98 -0.47
C VAL A 135 17.21 -8.47 0.80
N SER A 136 18.48 -8.17 0.97
CA SER A 136 19.20 -8.49 2.20
C SER A 136 18.71 -7.62 3.36
N GLY A 137 18.57 -6.32 3.14
CA GLY A 137 18.12 -5.34 4.13
C GLY A 137 17.28 -4.23 3.50
N ILE A 138 16.46 -3.58 4.32
CA ILE A 138 15.64 -2.43 3.97
C ILE A 138 15.99 -1.31 4.92
N HIS A 139 16.25 -0.12 4.42
CA HIS A 139 16.53 1.09 5.18
C HIS A 139 15.43 2.11 4.93
N ARG A 140 14.83 2.62 5.98
CA ARG A 140 13.83 3.68 5.92
C ARG A 140 14.48 5.00 6.27
N TRP A 141 14.36 5.96 5.37
CA TRP A 141 14.86 7.32 5.53
C TRP A 141 13.70 8.28 5.68
N THR A 142 13.75 9.11 6.69
CA THR A 142 12.75 10.15 6.90
C THR A 142 13.37 11.50 6.59
N ARG A 143 12.67 12.29 5.78
CA ARG A 143 13.08 13.64 5.44
C ARG A 143 13.06 14.52 6.67
N ASN A 144 14.20 15.13 6.96
CA ASN A 144 14.39 16.07 8.05
C ASN A 144 14.77 17.45 7.48
N GLY A 145 14.23 18.53 8.06
CA GLY A 145 14.58 19.91 7.69
C GLY A 145 13.50 20.71 7.00
N THR A 146 13.80 22.00 6.79
CA THR A 146 12.93 22.98 6.12
C THR A 146 13.10 22.91 4.60
N SER A 147 12.19 23.54 3.85
CA SER A 147 12.12 23.48 2.38
C SER A 147 13.41 23.86 1.61
N PHE A 148 14.41 24.48 2.24
CA PHE A 148 15.67 24.88 1.61
C PHE A 148 16.84 23.92 1.85
N TYR A 149 16.80 23.12 2.93
CA TYR A 149 17.83 22.14 3.29
C TYR A 149 17.12 20.82 3.63
N GLN A 150 17.13 19.90 2.69
CA GLN A 150 16.48 18.59 2.84
C GLN A 150 17.55 17.55 3.09
N ASN A 151 17.66 17.11 4.33
CA ASN A 151 18.44 15.94 4.69
C ASN A 151 17.49 14.76 4.94
N TYR A 152 17.99 13.56 4.69
CA TYR A 152 17.33 12.33 5.06
C TYR A 152 18.14 11.67 6.16
N ASP A 153 17.46 11.33 7.26
CA ASP A 153 18.06 10.55 8.34
C ASP A 153 17.49 9.14 8.32
N GLU A 154 18.34 8.14 8.51
CA GLU A 154 17.89 6.77 8.67
C GLU A 154 17.06 6.66 9.95
N SER A 155 15.81 6.27 9.83
CA SER A 155 14.85 6.25 10.94
C SER A 155 14.55 4.83 11.41
N ASP A 156 14.71 3.81 10.54
CA ASP A 156 14.36 2.43 10.85
C ASP A 156 14.91 1.46 9.80
N THR A 157 14.94 0.16 10.14
CA THR A 157 15.28 -0.97 9.25
C THR A 157 14.13 -1.97 9.22
N PRO A 158 13.04 -1.69 8.50
CA PRO A 158 11.85 -2.52 8.52
C PRO A 158 12.09 -3.90 7.89
N GLN A 159 11.39 -4.90 8.38
CA GLN A 159 11.43 -6.26 7.83
C GLN A 159 10.62 -6.38 6.54
N LEU A 160 9.60 -5.55 6.37
CA LEU A 160 8.69 -5.56 5.25
C LEU A 160 8.22 -4.14 4.91
N VAL A 161 8.14 -3.84 3.62
CA VAL A 161 7.51 -2.61 3.09
C VAL A 161 6.60 -2.98 1.93
N THR A 162 5.35 -2.54 1.98
CA THR A 162 4.38 -2.76 0.91
C THR A 162 4.22 -1.48 0.09
N GLY A 163 4.51 -1.57 -1.20
CA GLY A 163 4.20 -0.57 -2.21
C GLY A 163 2.97 -0.98 -3.04
N ILE A 164 2.67 -0.23 -4.10
CA ILE A 164 1.51 -0.48 -4.97
C ILE A 164 1.65 -1.80 -5.73
N ARG A 165 2.84 -2.07 -6.28
CA ARG A 165 3.09 -3.22 -7.16
C ARG A 165 4.00 -4.27 -6.54
N SER A 166 4.57 -4.02 -5.37
CA SER A 166 5.55 -4.89 -4.76
C SER A 166 5.49 -4.86 -3.25
N THR A 167 5.84 -6.00 -2.64
CA THR A 167 6.15 -6.12 -1.23
C THR A 167 7.63 -6.45 -1.08
N ALA A 168 8.41 -5.52 -0.53
CA ALA A 168 9.82 -5.74 -0.22
C ALA A 168 9.96 -6.48 1.11
N ILE A 169 10.84 -7.49 1.17
CA ILE A 169 11.09 -8.29 2.38
C ILE A 169 12.60 -8.40 2.63
N ALA A 170 13.03 -8.08 3.86
CA ALA A 170 14.41 -8.16 4.31
C ALA A 170 14.80 -9.59 4.70
N MET A 171 15.57 -10.27 3.85
CA MET A 171 15.90 -11.69 4.01
C MET A 171 17.01 -11.97 5.00
N LYS A 172 17.88 -10.99 5.31
CA LYS A 172 18.94 -11.14 6.34
C LYS A 172 18.36 -11.37 7.73
N SER A 173 17.13 -10.89 7.96
CA SER A 173 16.44 -11.05 9.24
C SER A 173 15.74 -12.40 9.40
N VAL A 174 15.73 -13.27 8.38
CA VAL A 174 15.11 -14.60 8.46
C VAL A 174 15.96 -15.50 9.36
N PRO A 175 15.42 -15.95 10.52
CA PRO A 175 16.17 -16.80 11.43
C PRO A 175 16.49 -18.16 10.84
N SER A 176 17.59 -18.76 11.29
CA SER A 176 17.93 -20.15 10.96
C SER A 176 17.20 -21.16 11.84
N ASP A 177 16.84 -20.76 13.06
CA ASP A 177 16.05 -21.58 13.98
C ASP A 177 14.60 -21.73 13.44
N PRO A 178 14.02 -22.95 13.42
CA PRO A 178 12.69 -23.18 12.87
C PRO A 178 11.56 -22.43 13.59
N GLU A 179 11.61 -22.33 14.92
CA GLU A 179 10.54 -21.66 15.68
C GLU A 179 10.62 -20.13 15.54
N GLU A 180 11.84 -19.59 15.59
CA GLU A 180 12.06 -18.17 15.31
C GLU A 180 11.68 -17.80 13.87
N ARG A 181 12.00 -18.67 12.91
CA ARG A 181 11.63 -18.52 11.51
C ARG A 181 10.12 -18.52 11.32
N LYS A 182 9.39 -19.39 12.01
CA LYS A 182 7.92 -19.42 12.02
C LYS A 182 7.35 -18.11 12.59
N THR A 183 7.91 -17.63 13.71
CA THR A 183 7.53 -16.34 14.31
C THR A 183 7.76 -15.19 13.36
N TYR A 184 8.91 -15.19 12.67
CA TYR A 184 9.22 -14.20 11.65
C TYR A 184 8.20 -14.23 10.50
N ALA A 185 7.90 -15.40 9.96
CA ALA A 185 6.89 -15.58 8.92
C ALA A 185 5.51 -15.08 9.36
N GLN A 186 5.10 -15.36 10.59
CA GLN A 186 3.83 -14.85 11.15
C GLN A 186 3.80 -13.33 11.24
N THR A 187 4.91 -12.70 11.60
CA THR A 187 5.02 -11.23 11.63
C THR A 187 4.84 -10.64 10.23
N LEU A 188 5.47 -11.23 9.22
CA LEU A 188 5.28 -10.82 7.82
C LEU A 188 3.83 -11.04 7.35
N LEU A 189 3.23 -12.18 7.69
CA LEU A 189 1.84 -12.49 7.34
C LEU A 189 0.87 -11.46 7.94
N LYS A 190 1.02 -11.11 9.21
CA LYS A 190 0.23 -10.05 9.87
C LYS A 190 0.29 -8.74 9.09
N SER A 191 1.48 -8.33 8.67
CA SER A 191 1.68 -7.10 7.89
C SER A 191 1.06 -7.18 6.49
N ILE A 192 1.25 -8.29 5.77
CA ILE A 192 0.67 -8.51 4.44
C ILE A 192 -0.86 -8.48 4.51
N LEU A 193 -1.45 -9.19 5.47
CA LEU A 193 -2.90 -9.26 5.64
C LEU A 193 -3.50 -7.90 6.03
N SER A 194 -2.88 -7.20 6.97
CA SER A 194 -3.32 -5.87 7.40
C SER A 194 -3.32 -4.88 6.23
N ASN A 195 -2.23 -4.82 5.46
CA ASN A 195 -2.12 -3.96 4.29
C ASN A 195 -3.16 -4.30 3.22
N ALA A 196 -3.36 -5.60 2.97
CA ALA A 196 -4.35 -6.05 1.99
C ALA A 196 -5.78 -5.66 2.39
N ILE A 197 -6.12 -5.64 3.68
CA ILE A 197 -7.46 -5.31 4.17
C ILE A 197 -7.68 -3.79 4.25
N VAL A 198 -6.67 -3.03 4.72
CA VAL A 198 -6.79 -1.56 4.85
C VAL A 198 -7.14 -0.89 3.53
N LEU A 199 -6.59 -1.39 2.42
CA LEU A 199 -6.81 -0.85 1.08
C LEU A 199 -8.15 -1.27 0.44
N GLN A 200 -8.90 -2.18 1.08
CA GLN A 200 -10.19 -2.63 0.54
C GLN A 200 -11.36 -1.76 1.01
N SER A 201 -12.42 -1.79 0.23
CA SER A 201 -13.71 -1.18 0.52
C SER A 201 -14.84 -2.12 0.14
N GLY A 202 -16.02 -1.88 0.70
CA GLY A 202 -17.23 -2.65 0.43
C GLY A 202 -17.45 -3.84 1.39
N GLY A 203 -18.66 -4.35 1.42
CA GLY A 203 -19.06 -5.55 2.12
C GLY A 203 -18.70 -5.56 3.61
N LYS A 204 -18.02 -6.61 4.05
CA LYS A 204 -17.66 -6.83 5.45
C LYS A 204 -16.56 -5.88 5.94
N VAL A 205 -15.70 -5.39 5.06
CA VAL A 205 -14.67 -4.41 5.42
C VAL A 205 -15.32 -3.08 5.82
N ASP A 206 -16.33 -2.65 5.08
CA ASP A 206 -17.09 -1.45 5.45
C ASP A 206 -17.93 -1.68 6.70
N ALA A 207 -18.50 -2.89 6.89
CA ALA A 207 -19.21 -3.24 8.12
C ALA A 207 -18.26 -3.21 9.33
N PHE A 208 -17.04 -3.74 9.22
CA PHE A 208 -16.03 -3.67 10.27
C PHE A 208 -15.69 -2.22 10.64
N LYS A 209 -15.43 -1.39 9.63
CA LYS A 209 -15.13 0.04 9.83
C LYS A 209 -16.33 0.79 10.44
N ALA A 210 -17.55 0.42 10.07
CA ALA A 210 -18.78 1.07 10.56
C ALA A 210 -19.01 0.92 12.07
N VAL A 211 -18.53 -0.15 12.72
CA VAL A 211 -18.69 -0.38 14.16
C VAL A 211 -18.09 0.74 14.99
N SER A 212 -16.98 1.34 14.54
CA SER A 212 -16.25 2.39 15.26
C SER A 212 -16.13 3.70 14.45
N LYS A 213 -16.94 3.89 13.39
CA LYS A 213 -16.79 4.97 12.39
C LYS A 213 -16.72 6.38 12.97
N ASP A 214 -17.46 6.64 14.05
CA ASP A 214 -17.58 7.96 14.66
C ASP A 214 -16.42 8.29 15.61
N ALA A 215 -15.49 7.33 15.81
CA ALA A 215 -14.37 7.47 16.73
C ALA A 215 -12.99 7.49 16.04
N TYR A 216 -12.83 6.90 14.84
CA TYR A 216 -11.53 6.79 14.19
C TYR A 216 -10.75 8.09 14.09
N GLY A 217 -9.52 8.10 14.64
CA GLY A 217 -8.62 9.25 14.62
C GLY A 217 -9.14 10.49 15.34
N GLY A 218 -10.31 10.39 15.96
CA GLY A 218 -10.92 11.47 16.74
C GLY A 218 -10.30 11.60 18.13
N PHE A 219 -10.51 12.76 18.75
CA PHE A 219 -10.14 12.98 20.15
C PHE A 219 -11.23 12.47 21.09
N TYR A 220 -10.88 12.18 22.34
CA TYR A 220 -11.84 11.83 23.37
C TYR A 220 -12.79 12.98 23.67
N ASP A 221 -14.07 12.68 23.76
CA ASP A 221 -15.11 13.66 24.14
C ASP A 221 -15.23 13.85 25.66
N GLY A 222 -14.35 13.25 26.45
CA GLY A 222 -14.43 13.19 27.90
C GLY A 222 -13.12 13.57 28.61
N PRO A 223 -13.11 13.44 29.96
CA PRO A 223 -11.92 13.69 30.75
C PRO A 223 -10.78 12.73 30.36
N THR A 224 -9.54 13.22 30.47
CA THR A 224 -8.34 12.39 30.24
C THR A 224 -8.34 11.19 31.20
N PRO A 225 -8.11 9.95 30.72
CA PRO A 225 -8.03 8.78 31.56
C PRO A 225 -6.93 8.92 32.63
N ALA A 226 -7.18 8.47 33.82
CA ALA A 226 -6.23 8.57 34.95
C ALA A 226 -5.08 7.52 34.85
N ASN A 227 -5.30 6.41 34.12
CA ASN A 227 -4.36 5.31 33.97
C ASN A 227 -4.65 4.50 32.70
N GLU A 228 -3.75 3.55 32.40
CA GLU A 228 -3.87 2.69 31.21
C GLU A 228 -5.13 1.82 31.20
N ALA A 229 -5.57 1.32 32.36
CA ALA A 229 -6.76 0.47 32.44
C ALA A 229 -8.03 1.25 32.10
N GLU A 230 -8.14 2.48 32.57
CA GLU A 230 -9.25 3.37 32.22
C GLU A 230 -9.20 3.75 30.73
N ASN A 231 -8.01 4.06 30.22
CA ASN A 231 -7.81 4.34 28.81
C ASN A 231 -8.24 3.13 27.94
N MET A 232 -7.80 1.92 28.28
CA MET A 232 -8.19 0.71 27.56
C MET A 232 -9.69 0.44 27.67
N SER A 233 -10.32 0.72 28.81
CA SER A 233 -11.76 0.59 28.94
C SER A 233 -12.54 1.53 28.01
N LEU A 234 -12.08 2.77 27.86
CA LEU A 234 -12.66 3.72 26.89
C LEU A 234 -12.47 3.25 25.45
N MET A 235 -11.28 2.71 25.11
CA MET A 235 -11.03 2.09 23.81
C MET A 235 -11.98 0.95 23.53
N ASN A 236 -12.09 0.02 24.49
CA ASN A 236 -12.94 -1.17 24.38
C ASN A 236 -14.42 -0.80 24.20
N ALA A 237 -14.90 0.23 24.89
CA ALA A 237 -16.29 0.72 24.76
C ALA A 237 -16.59 1.24 23.34
N LYS A 238 -15.59 1.72 22.61
CA LYS A 238 -15.70 2.16 21.21
C LYS A 238 -15.40 1.03 20.21
N GLY A 239 -15.00 -0.14 20.67
CA GLY A 239 -14.66 -1.30 19.84
C GLY A 239 -13.20 -1.33 19.37
N PHE A 240 -12.29 -0.68 20.08
CA PHE A 240 -10.85 -0.76 19.85
C PHE A 240 -10.18 -1.66 20.88
N ILE A 241 -9.17 -2.39 20.48
CA ILE A 241 -8.36 -3.29 21.33
C ILE A 241 -6.90 -2.81 21.45
N SER A 242 -6.61 -1.66 20.89
CA SER A 242 -5.30 -0.98 20.95
C SER A 242 -5.49 0.48 21.30
N VAL A 243 -4.40 1.10 21.75
CA VAL A 243 -4.33 2.52 22.10
C VAL A 243 -3.52 3.24 21.04
N HIS A 244 -3.98 4.39 20.60
CA HIS A 244 -3.18 5.30 19.79
C HIS A 244 -2.33 6.20 20.71
N TYR A 245 -1.01 6.18 20.51
CA TYR A 245 -0.07 7.03 21.23
C TYR A 245 0.25 8.26 20.38
N SER A 246 -0.45 9.37 20.63
CA SER A 246 -0.13 10.65 20.00
C SER A 246 0.95 11.38 20.78
N TYR A 247 1.99 11.84 20.10
CA TYR A 247 3.12 12.61 20.69
C TYR A 247 3.87 11.94 21.85
N GLY A 248 3.87 10.61 21.91
CA GLY A 248 4.58 9.88 22.97
C GLY A 248 3.91 9.94 24.35
N TYR A 249 2.70 10.46 24.44
CA TYR A 249 1.91 10.49 25.67
C TYR A 249 0.80 9.44 25.62
N PRO A 250 0.82 8.43 26.51
CA PRO A 250 -0.13 7.33 26.50
C PRO A 250 -1.59 7.73 26.77
N PHE A 251 -1.82 8.96 27.23
CA PHE A 251 -3.14 9.46 27.66
C PHE A 251 -3.63 10.66 26.84
N PHE A 252 -2.94 11.03 25.76
CA PHE A 252 -3.41 12.10 24.90
C PHE A 252 -4.41 11.54 23.89
N GLY A 253 -5.59 11.47 24.32
CA GLY A 253 -6.94 11.53 23.85
C GLY A 253 -7.26 11.27 22.38
N ALA A 254 -6.57 10.40 21.66
CA ALA A 254 -6.97 10.03 20.31
C ALA A 254 -7.33 8.54 20.21
N TYR A 255 -8.39 8.26 19.47
CA TYR A 255 -8.74 6.91 19.09
C TYR A 255 -7.86 6.41 17.95
N PRO A 256 -7.66 5.08 17.82
CA PRO A 256 -6.90 4.49 16.72
C PRO A 256 -7.41 4.93 15.35
N THR A 257 -6.51 4.99 14.39
CA THR A 257 -6.83 5.11 12.97
C THR A 257 -7.41 3.79 12.45
N VAL A 258 -8.03 3.82 11.26
CA VAL A 258 -8.53 2.61 10.61
C VAL A 258 -7.40 1.58 10.41
N SER A 259 -6.21 2.03 10.04
CA SER A 259 -5.06 1.14 9.80
C SER A 259 -4.59 0.44 11.08
N GLU A 260 -4.47 1.18 12.18
CA GLU A 260 -4.09 0.61 13.49
C GLU A 260 -5.11 -0.39 13.99
N ASP A 261 -6.40 -0.06 13.83
CA ASP A 261 -7.50 -0.91 14.25
C ASP A 261 -7.58 -2.20 13.42
N VAL A 262 -7.48 -2.13 12.09
CA VAL A 262 -7.41 -3.31 11.22
C VAL A 262 -6.22 -4.19 11.62
N THR A 263 -5.05 -3.60 11.83
CA THR A 263 -3.84 -4.34 12.22
C THR A 263 -4.04 -5.06 13.56
N ALA A 264 -4.60 -4.38 14.56
CA ALA A 264 -4.87 -4.99 15.86
C ALA A 264 -5.84 -6.18 15.76
N TYR A 265 -6.91 -6.04 14.95
CA TYR A 265 -7.88 -7.14 14.77
C TYR A 265 -7.37 -8.27 13.88
N VAL A 266 -6.50 -8.02 12.91
CA VAL A 266 -5.80 -9.08 12.18
C VAL A 266 -4.96 -9.90 13.16
N VAL A 267 -4.18 -9.26 14.03
CA VAL A 267 -3.40 -9.95 15.06
C VAL A 267 -4.29 -10.78 15.97
N LEU A 268 -5.38 -10.18 16.50
CA LEU A 268 -6.31 -10.89 17.37
C LEU A 268 -6.93 -12.10 16.66
N ALA A 269 -7.35 -11.97 15.41
CA ALA A 269 -7.96 -13.06 14.64
C ALA A 269 -6.98 -14.20 14.32
N LEU A 270 -5.68 -13.91 14.23
CA LEU A 270 -4.65 -14.92 13.99
C LEU A 270 -4.25 -15.68 15.28
N GLU A 271 -4.28 -15.00 16.43
CA GLU A 271 -3.73 -15.50 17.68
C GLU A 271 -4.79 -16.06 18.65
N ALA A 272 -6.00 -15.51 18.62
CA ALA A 272 -7.06 -15.89 19.57
C ALA A 272 -8.13 -16.80 18.95
N THR A 273 -8.75 -17.60 19.80
CA THR A 273 -9.98 -18.34 19.48
C THR A 273 -11.21 -17.51 19.76
N ALA A 274 -12.34 -17.85 19.11
CA ALA A 274 -13.61 -17.15 19.34
C ALA A 274 -14.03 -17.19 20.82
N ASP A 275 -13.95 -18.36 21.48
CA ASP A 275 -14.30 -18.54 22.87
C ASP A 275 -13.43 -17.67 23.80
N ALA A 276 -12.14 -17.55 23.51
CA ALA A 276 -11.23 -16.69 24.28
C ALA A 276 -11.61 -15.21 24.14
N VAL A 277 -11.95 -14.76 22.93
CA VAL A 277 -12.37 -13.37 22.66
C VAL A 277 -13.72 -13.08 23.33
N GLU A 278 -14.71 -13.97 23.20
CA GLU A 278 -16.01 -13.82 23.84
C GLU A 278 -15.89 -13.75 25.37
N THR A 279 -15.05 -14.59 25.97
CA THR A 279 -14.81 -14.58 27.42
C THR A 279 -14.12 -13.30 27.87
N THR A 280 -13.06 -12.88 27.17
CA THR A 280 -12.26 -11.72 27.55
C THR A 280 -13.03 -10.40 27.38
N TYR A 281 -13.82 -10.30 26.31
CA TYR A 281 -14.51 -9.07 25.93
C TYR A 281 -16.04 -9.12 26.11
N LEU A 282 -16.52 -9.96 27.01
CA LEU A 282 -17.96 -10.16 27.26
C LEU A 282 -18.73 -8.85 27.49
N SER A 283 -18.12 -7.86 28.16
CA SER A 283 -18.69 -6.54 28.41
C SER A 283 -18.59 -5.57 27.23
N TYR A 284 -17.96 -5.97 26.13
CA TYR A 284 -17.65 -5.12 24.97
C TYR A 284 -18.13 -5.72 23.64
N PRO A 285 -19.45 -5.73 23.38
CA PRO A 285 -20.02 -6.42 22.21
C PRO A 285 -19.48 -5.95 20.86
N LYS A 286 -19.06 -4.69 20.75
CA LYS A 286 -18.43 -4.16 19.54
C LYS A 286 -17.12 -4.86 19.20
N ILE A 287 -16.35 -5.26 20.21
CA ILE A 287 -15.11 -6.01 19.99
C ILE A 287 -15.42 -7.41 19.46
N ILE A 288 -16.38 -8.10 20.04
CA ILE A 288 -16.80 -9.42 19.58
C ILE A 288 -17.31 -9.36 18.14
N GLU A 289 -18.14 -8.36 17.82
CA GLU A 289 -18.63 -8.14 16.45
C GLU A 289 -17.50 -7.91 15.46
N LYS A 290 -16.56 -7.03 15.78
CA LYS A 290 -15.40 -6.74 14.90
C LYS A 290 -14.48 -7.94 14.74
N TYR A 291 -14.25 -8.72 15.79
CA TYR A 291 -13.48 -9.96 15.70
C TYR A 291 -14.14 -10.96 14.74
N ARG A 292 -15.46 -11.15 14.85
CA ARG A 292 -16.22 -12.01 13.94
C ARG A 292 -16.09 -11.52 12.49
N LEU A 293 -16.30 -10.23 12.25
CA LEU A 293 -16.18 -9.63 10.92
C LEU A 293 -14.76 -9.79 10.37
N MET A 294 -13.72 -9.57 11.17
CA MET A 294 -12.33 -9.74 10.74
C MET A 294 -12.03 -11.19 10.38
N THR A 295 -12.49 -12.15 11.17
CA THR A 295 -12.33 -13.59 10.87
C THR A 295 -13.01 -13.96 9.56
N GLU A 296 -14.21 -13.44 9.30
CA GLU A 296 -14.93 -13.67 8.05
C GLU A 296 -14.23 -12.99 6.86
N ILE A 297 -13.69 -11.77 7.02
CA ILE A 297 -12.91 -11.08 5.99
C ILE A 297 -11.68 -11.90 5.61
N LEU A 298 -10.91 -12.37 6.57
CA LEU A 298 -9.72 -13.20 6.34
C LEU A 298 -10.06 -14.48 5.57
N ASN A 299 -11.15 -15.17 5.96
CA ASN A 299 -11.63 -16.36 5.26
C ASN A 299 -12.06 -16.07 3.82
N GLU A 300 -12.82 -14.98 3.57
CA GLU A 300 -13.27 -14.59 2.23
C GLU A 300 -12.12 -14.16 1.32
N LEU A 301 -11.08 -13.60 1.88
CA LEU A 301 -9.87 -13.25 1.15
C LEU A 301 -9.00 -14.47 0.85
N GLY A 302 -9.25 -15.59 1.53
CA GLY A 302 -8.54 -16.85 1.32
C GLY A 302 -7.30 -17.01 2.22
N TYR A 303 -7.32 -16.45 3.42
CA TYR A 303 -6.31 -16.79 4.42
C TYR A 303 -6.48 -18.26 4.86
N ILE A 304 -5.38 -18.99 4.94
CA ILE A 304 -5.31 -20.41 5.31
C ILE A 304 -4.48 -20.52 6.61
N ARG A 305 -5.10 -21.00 7.68
CA ARG A 305 -4.41 -21.20 8.97
C ARG A 305 -3.39 -22.34 8.91
#